data_876d32b19661a9561efcbf9f0cfbe45b
#
_entry.id   876d32b19661a9561efcbf9f0cfbe45b
#
_cell.length_a   1.000
_cell.length_b   1.000
_cell.length_c   1.000
_cell.angle_alpha   90.00
_cell.angle_beta   90.00
_cell.angle_gamma   90.00
#
_symmetry.space_group_name_H-M   'P 1'
#
loop_
_entity.id
_entity.type
_entity.pdbx_description
1 polymer ?
#
loop_
_entity_poly.entity_id
_entity_poly.type
_entity_poly.pdbx_seq_one_letter_code
_entity_poly.pdbx_strand_id
1 'polypeptide(L)'
;NQILLPKQMYKMMREHTGLRSWHHYTAGWSGTQHWSASTSGDNGGGRTALFDQLNLGMSGFLNTSCDVMNVNKDEELQSLHFGLFLPWVQINSWYSLHQPFYFPEKEKKMYRDYVKLRYALMPYIYSAALEGAQTGMPIVRSMPLMFPDDRKTDDMVYQYMFGQSFLVGIFSDSIYLPKGNWFDFWTGEKLAGGREIKHAIPDNRAGLLFVREGAIIPFQKDMQFIGEEPLDTLMVKVFPKDVSSYTMYE
;
A
#
# COMPACT_ATOMS: atom_id res chain seq x y z
N ASN A 1 -4.33 -29.78 4.45
CA ASN A 1 -3.02 -29.22 4.69
C ASN A 1 -2.91 -27.87 3.96
N GLN A 2 -3.00 -26.76 4.70
CA GLN A 2 -3.07 -25.39 4.16
C GLN A 2 -1.80 -24.90 3.47
N ILE A 3 -0.64 -25.53 3.69
CA ILE A 3 0.59 -25.20 2.97
C ILE A 3 0.75 -26.05 1.70
N LEU A 4 0.25 -27.26 1.72
CA LEU A 4 0.44 -28.19 0.59
C LEU A 4 -0.24 -27.70 -0.70
N LEU A 5 -1.46 -27.23 -0.59
CA LEU A 5 -2.24 -26.78 -1.73
C LEU A 5 -1.61 -25.54 -2.41
N PRO A 6 -1.30 -24.42 -1.74
CA PRO A 6 -0.61 -23.29 -2.37
C PRO A 6 0.75 -23.69 -2.96
N LYS A 7 1.50 -24.56 -2.29
CA LYS A 7 2.76 -25.08 -2.81
C LYS A 7 2.60 -25.86 -4.12
N GLN A 8 1.59 -26.71 -4.20
CA GLN A 8 1.32 -27.47 -5.42
C GLN A 8 0.84 -26.56 -6.54
N MET A 9 -0.08 -25.63 -6.25
CA MET A 9 -0.54 -24.67 -7.25
C MET A 9 0.62 -23.82 -7.79
N TYR A 10 1.48 -23.33 -6.93
CA TYR A 10 2.67 -22.57 -7.34
C TYR A 10 3.55 -23.39 -8.31
N LYS A 11 3.85 -24.65 -7.95
CA LYS A 11 4.68 -25.53 -8.77
C LYS A 11 4.01 -25.83 -10.12
N MET A 12 2.75 -26.25 -10.10
CA MET A 12 2.02 -26.61 -11.32
C MET A 12 1.90 -25.42 -12.29
N MET A 13 1.56 -24.22 -11.78
CA MET A 13 1.49 -23.03 -12.61
C MET A 13 2.85 -22.72 -13.25
N ARG A 14 3.91 -22.80 -12.46
CA ARG A 14 5.27 -22.55 -12.95
C ARG A 14 5.73 -23.58 -13.98
N GLU A 15 5.45 -24.85 -13.76
CA GLU A 15 5.77 -25.95 -14.69
C GLU A 15 4.98 -25.80 -16.00
N HIS A 16 3.70 -25.43 -15.91
CA HIS A 16 2.84 -25.29 -17.08
C HIS A 16 3.15 -24.04 -17.92
N THR A 17 3.43 -22.92 -17.28
CA THR A 17 3.60 -21.61 -17.97
C THR A 17 5.05 -21.25 -18.28
N GLY A 18 6.02 -21.86 -17.59
CA GLY A 18 7.43 -21.45 -17.63
C GLY A 18 7.71 -20.11 -16.95
N LEU A 19 6.68 -19.46 -16.38
CA LEU A 19 6.75 -18.14 -15.76
C LEU A 19 6.73 -18.22 -14.23
N ARG A 20 7.01 -17.11 -13.57
CA ARG A 20 6.78 -16.98 -12.13
C ARG A 20 5.28 -17.14 -11.86
N SER A 21 4.94 -18.05 -10.96
CA SER A 21 3.56 -18.22 -10.52
C SER A 21 3.14 -17.11 -9.59
N TRP A 22 1.92 -16.64 -9.73
CA TRP A 22 1.27 -15.76 -8.77
C TRP A 22 -0.16 -16.25 -8.51
N HIS A 23 -0.51 -16.39 -7.25
CA HIS A 23 -1.87 -16.65 -6.77
C HIS A 23 -1.98 -16.15 -5.33
N HIS A 24 -3.20 -16.02 -4.81
CA HIS A 24 -3.44 -15.57 -3.45
C HIS A 24 -4.36 -16.54 -2.70
N TYR A 25 -4.27 -16.48 -1.38
CA TYR A 25 -5.05 -17.29 -0.46
C TYR A 25 -5.57 -16.44 0.68
N THR A 26 -6.79 -16.75 1.15
CA THR A 26 -7.42 -16.14 2.33
C THR A 26 -7.07 -16.86 3.62
N ALA A 27 -6.47 -18.03 3.55
CA ALA A 27 -6.15 -18.86 4.71
C ALA A 27 -4.76 -19.47 4.58
N GLY A 28 -4.06 -19.61 5.69
CA GLY A 28 -2.76 -20.27 5.72
C GLY A 28 -2.08 -20.17 7.07
N TRP A 29 -1.14 -21.05 7.28
CA TRP A 29 -0.24 -21.03 8.42
C TRP A 29 1.10 -20.41 8.04
N SER A 30 1.92 -20.10 9.02
CA SER A 30 3.31 -19.72 8.80
C SER A 30 4.00 -20.70 7.82
N GLY A 31 4.62 -20.16 6.78
CA GLY A 31 5.19 -20.91 5.65
C GLY A 31 4.36 -20.84 4.36
N THR A 32 3.08 -20.47 4.41
CA THR A 32 2.24 -20.27 3.21
C THR A 32 2.75 -19.11 2.35
N GLN A 33 3.27 -18.07 2.97
CA GLN A 33 3.82 -16.88 2.31
C GLN A 33 4.97 -17.17 1.34
N HIS A 34 5.63 -18.33 1.44
CA HIS A 34 6.62 -18.78 0.45
C HIS A 34 6.00 -19.14 -0.90
N TRP A 35 4.72 -19.44 -0.93
CA TRP A 35 4.06 -20.04 -2.07
C TRP A 35 2.93 -19.18 -2.65
N SER A 36 2.39 -18.26 -1.88
CA SER A 36 1.25 -17.45 -2.27
C SER A 36 1.28 -16.06 -1.66
N ALA A 37 0.64 -15.09 -2.33
CA ALA A 37 0.18 -13.86 -1.72
C ALA A 37 -0.96 -14.16 -0.74
N SER A 38 -1.28 -13.21 0.13
CA SER A 38 -2.39 -13.31 1.08
C SER A 38 -3.41 -12.20 0.88
N THR A 39 -4.67 -12.53 1.17
CA THR A 39 -5.75 -11.55 1.24
C THR A 39 -6.55 -11.77 2.52
N SER A 40 -7.10 -10.70 3.10
CA SER A 40 -8.04 -10.82 4.20
C SER A 40 -9.42 -11.37 3.78
N GLY A 41 -9.61 -11.61 2.48
CA GLY A 41 -10.85 -12.14 1.93
C GLY A 41 -11.97 -11.11 1.96
N ASP A 42 -13.20 -11.60 2.18
CA ASP A 42 -14.46 -10.85 2.09
C ASP A 42 -14.67 -9.81 3.22
N ASN A 43 -13.63 -9.39 3.90
CA ASN A 43 -13.70 -8.36 4.95
C ASN A 43 -13.93 -6.94 4.41
N GLY A 44 -14.01 -6.80 3.08
CA GLY A 44 -14.07 -5.49 2.43
C GLY A 44 -12.77 -4.71 2.56
N GLY A 45 -12.79 -3.46 2.17
CA GLY A 45 -11.66 -2.53 2.26
C GLY A 45 -11.76 -1.53 3.40
N GLY A 46 -12.54 -1.84 4.44
CA GLY A 46 -12.80 -0.97 5.57
C GLY A 46 -11.81 -1.14 6.73
N ARG A 47 -12.23 -0.66 7.91
CA ARG A 47 -11.41 -0.65 9.14
C ARG A 47 -10.92 -2.04 9.56
N THR A 48 -11.77 -3.06 9.47
CA THR A 48 -11.39 -4.44 9.80
C THR A 48 -10.28 -4.95 8.89
N ALA A 49 -10.40 -4.71 7.58
CA ALA A 49 -9.37 -5.10 6.62
C ALA A 49 -8.03 -4.42 6.90
N LEU A 50 -8.03 -3.16 7.35
CA LEU A 50 -6.80 -2.49 7.76
C LEU A 50 -6.10 -3.22 8.90
N PHE A 51 -6.85 -3.61 9.93
CA PHE A 51 -6.30 -4.35 11.08
C PHE A 51 -5.73 -5.70 10.63
N ASP A 52 -6.42 -6.39 9.73
CA ASP A 52 -5.93 -7.63 9.14
C ASP A 52 -4.63 -7.44 8.37
N GLN A 53 -4.51 -6.37 7.56
CA GLN A 53 -3.27 -6.08 6.83
C GLN A 53 -2.09 -5.79 7.77
N LEU A 54 -2.31 -5.05 8.86
CA LEU A 54 -1.27 -4.79 9.85
C LEU A 54 -0.83 -6.09 10.56
N ASN A 55 -1.79 -6.95 10.94
CA ASN A 55 -1.52 -8.23 11.56
C ASN A 55 -0.81 -9.21 10.60
N LEU A 56 -1.22 -9.26 9.34
CA LEU A 56 -0.57 -10.07 8.31
C LEU A 56 0.90 -9.64 8.12
N GLY A 57 1.15 -8.32 8.05
CA GLY A 57 2.51 -7.79 7.98
C GLY A 57 3.38 -8.23 9.16
N MET A 58 2.86 -8.10 10.39
CA MET A 58 3.54 -8.56 11.62
C MET A 58 3.73 -10.07 11.68
N SER A 59 2.92 -10.83 10.96
CA SER A 59 3.00 -12.30 10.86
C SER A 59 3.91 -12.80 9.72
N GLY A 60 4.62 -11.89 9.04
CA GLY A 60 5.57 -12.21 7.97
C GLY A 60 4.95 -12.42 6.59
N PHE A 61 3.71 -11.96 6.39
CA PHE A 61 3.08 -11.94 5.07
C PHE A 61 3.37 -10.60 4.39
N LEU A 62 4.28 -10.62 3.42
CA LEU A 62 4.81 -9.41 2.79
C LEU A 62 3.91 -8.87 1.67
N ASN A 63 3.22 -9.77 0.98
CA ASN A 63 2.43 -9.49 -0.20
C ASN A 63 0.95 -9.72 0.09
N THR A 64 0.31 -8.70 0.61
CA THR A 64 -1.06 -8.78 1.15
C THR A 64 -2.01 -7.77 0.49
N SER A 65 -3.30 -8.08 0.51
CA SER A 65 -4.38 -7.20 0.07
C SER A 65 -5.71 -7.55 0.75
N CYS A 66 -6.76 -6.85 0.36
CA CYS A 66 -8.14 -7.07 0.77
C CYS A 66 -9.08 -6.80 -0.41
N ASP A 67 -10.37 -7.05 -0.23
CA ASP A 67 -11.41 -6.69 -1.19
C ASP A 67 -11.72 -5.19 -1.12
N VAL A 68 -10.88 -4.40 -1.80
CA VAL A 68 -10.97 -2.95 -1.80
C VAL A 68 -12.33 -2.48 -2.33
N MET A 69 -12.90 -1.45 -1.70
CA MET A 69 -14.20 -0.84 -2.01
C MET A 69 -15.42 -1.73 -1.74
N ASN A 70 -15.28 -2.88 -1.12
CA ASN A 70 -16.41 -3.67 -0.64
C ASN A 70 -16.83 -3.21 0.78
N VAL A 71 -17.29 -1.96 0.87
CA VAL A 71 -17.65 -1.26 2.11
C VAL A 71 -18.91 -0.43 1.94
N ASN A 72 -19.38 0.18 3.01
CA ASN A 72 -20.45 1.17 2.95
C ASN A 72 -20.03 2.39 2.11
N LYS A 73 -21.02 3.04 1.50
CA LYS A 73 -20.79 4.18 0.59
C LYS A 73 -19.96 5.31 1.22
N ASP A 74 -20.12 5.55 2.51
CA ASP A 74 -19.41 6.62 3.23
C ASP A 74 -17.89 6.34 3.40
N GLU A 75 -17.49 5.07 3.31
CA GLU A 75 -16.09 4.65 3.41
C GLU A 75 -15.45 4.29 2.05
N GLU A 76 -16.22 4.34 0.98
CA GLU A 76 -15.83 3.84 -0.36
C GLU A 76 -14.55 4.52 -0.90
N LEU A 77 -14.47 5.83 -0.83
CA LEU A 77 -13.29 6.58 -1.28
C LEU A 77 -12.09 6.39 -0.35
N GLN A 78 -12.33 6.27 0.95
CA GLN A 78 -11.27 5.96 1.92
C GLN A 78 -10.73 4.56 1.71
N SER A 79 -11.60 3.59 1.40
CA SER A 79 -11.22 2.24 1.00
C SER A 79 -10.37 2.25 -0.29
N LEU A 80 -10.71 3.09 -1.26
CA LEU A 80 -9.90 3.29 -2.46
C LEU A 80 -8.51 3.82 -2.11
N HIS A 81 -8.42 4.85 -1.25
CA HIS A 81 -7.14 5.38 -0.78
C HIS A 81 -6.31 4.29 -0.10
N PHE A 82 -6.91 3.52 0.80
CA PHE A 82 -6.26 2.39 1.46
C PHE A 82 -5.73 1.37 0.44
N GLY A 83 -6.59 0.92 -0.47
CA GLY A 83 -6.25 -0.10 -1.45
C GLY A 83 -5.08 0.27 -2.35
N LEU A 84 -4.98 1.54 -2.75
CA LEU A 84 -3.90 2.00 -3.64
C LEU A 84 -2.53 1.98 -2.95
N PHE A 85 -2.48 1.97 -1.62
CA PHE A 85 -1.27 1.84 -0.81
C PHE A 85 -1.17 0.46 -0.13
N LEU A 86 -1.63 -0.59 -0.84
CA LEU A 86 -1.38 -2.00 -0.52
C LEU A 86 -0.38 -2.61 -1.51
N PRO A 87 0.27 -3.73 -1.18
CA PRO A 87 1.21 -4.42 -2.07
C PRO A 87 0.62 -4.73 -3.45
N TRP A 88 -0.61 -5.21 -3.49
CA TRP A 88 -1.40 -5.37 -4.71
C TRP A 88 -2.85 -4.94 -4.46
N VAL A 89 -3.61 -4.72 -5.51
CA VAL A 89 -4.97 -4.18 -5.42
C VAL A 89 -5.94 -5.10 -6.13
N GLN A 90 -7.01 -5.44 -5.43
CA GLN A 90 -8.18 -6.10 -5.96
C GLN A 90 -9.39 -5.21 -5.66
N ILE A 91 -9.99 -4.64 -6.71
CA ILE A 91 -11.24 -3.90 -6.57
C ILE A 91 -12.38 -4.90 -6.63
N ASN A 92 -13.13 -5.02 -5.55
CA ASN A 92 -14.28 -5.90 -5.48
C ASN A 92 -15.56 -5.10 -5.71
N SER A 93 -16.40 -5.57 -6.62
CA SER A 93 -17.65 -4.89 -6.97
C SER A 93 -18.86 -5.82 -7.09
N TRP A 94 -18.73 -7.07 -6.70
CA TRP A 94 -19.77 -8.08 -6.90
C TRP A 94 -21.05 -7.86 -6.09
N TYR A 95 -20.98 -7.01 -5.08
CA TYR A 95 -22.11 -6.65 -4.23
C TYR A 95 -22.81 -5.37 -4.67
N SER A 96 -22.08 -4.39 -5.16
CA SER A 96 -22.50 -3.01 -5.05
C SER A 96 -22.10 -2.12 -6.22
N LEU A 97 -21.81 -2.68 -7.38
CA LEU A 97 -21.57 -1.93 -8.61
C LEU A 97 -20.57 -0.75 -8.43
N HIS A 98 -19.49 -0.98 -7.69
CA HIS A 98 -18.44 0.03 -7.45
C HIS A 98 -17.52 0.24 -8.67
N GLN A 99 -18.02 -0.02 -9.87
CA GLN A 99 -17.25 0.27 -11.08
C GLN A 99 -17.20 1.78 -11.30
N PRO A 100 -16.03 2.29 -11.72
CA PRO A 100 -15.79 3.74 -11.82
C PRO A 100 -16.78 4.47 -12.73
N PHE A 101 -17.34 3.81 -13.74
CA PHE A 101 -18.28 4.43 -14.65
C PHE A 101 -19.66 4.73 -14.04
N TYR A 102 -19.99 4.19 -12.88
CA TYR A 102 -21.19 4.53 -12.12
C TYR A 102 -20.98 5.70 -11.15
N PHE A 103 -19.73 6.14 -10.94
CA PHE A 103 -19.44 7.21 -10.00
C PHE A 103 -19.80 8.58 -10.56
N PRO A 104 -20.14 9.56 -9.70
CA PRO A 104 -20.14 10.97 -10.06
C PRO A 104 -18.80 11.41 -10.64
N GLU A 105 -18.78 12.44 -11.48
CA GLU A 105 -17.57 12.84 -12.22
C GLU A 105 -16.38 13.21 -11.31
N LYS A 106 -16.65 13.84 -10.16
CA LYS A 106 -15.60 14.17 -9.17
C LYS A 106 -14.90 12.91 -8.66
N GLU A 107 -15.67 11.90 -8.26
CA GLU A 107 -15.18 10.63 -7.71
C GLU A 107 -14.52 9.79 -8.80
N LYS A 108 -15.10 9.76 -10.00
CA LYS A 108 -14.51 9.13 -11.18
C LYS A 108 -13.13 9.69 -11.51
N LYS A 109 -12.99 11.02 -11.42
CA LYS A 109 -11.70 11.68 -11.62
C LYS A 109 -10.72 11.31 -10.51
N MET A 110 -11.15 11.32 -9.26
CA MET A 110 -10.33 10.90 -8.11
C MET A 110 -9.85 9.46 -8.28
N TYR A 111 -10.73 8.54 -8.62
CA TYR A 111 -10.40 7.14 -8.90
C TYR A 111 -9.30 7.03 -9.97
N ARG A 112 -9.47 7.71 -11.10
CA ARG A 112 -8.49 7.72 -12.18
C ARG A 112 -7.13 8.27 -11.72
N ASP A 113 -7.12 9.36 -10.97
CA ASP A 113 -5.89 9.98 -10.46
C ASP A 113 -5.15 9.01 -9.51
N TYR A 114 -5.88 8.28 -8.66
CA TYR A 114 -5.31 7.27 -7.78
C TYR A 114 -4.71 6.09 -8.55
N VAL A 115 -5.44 5.54 -9.53
CA VAL A 115 -4.94 4.43 -10.36
C VAL A 115 -3.67 4.84 -11.10
N LYS A 116 -3.66 6.04 -11.69
CA LYS A 116 -2.45 6.59 -12.33
C LYS A 116 -1.29 6.74 -11.36
N LEU A 117 -1.53 7.26 -10.17
CA LEU A 117 -0.50 7.37 -9.13
C LEU A 117 0.07 5.99 -8.77
N ARG A 118 -0.79 4.97 -8.62
CA ARG A 118 -0.32 3.63 -8.32
C ARG A 118 0.58 3.07 -9.42
N TYR A 119 0.16 3.19 -10.69
CA TYR A 119 0.99 2.73 -11.81
C TYR A 119 2.33 3.48 -11.88
N ALA A 120 2.30 4.78 -11.63
CA ALA A 120 3.51 5.58 -11.56
C ALA A 120 4.44 5.16 -10.39
N LEU A 121 3.89 4.69 -9.26
CA LEU A 121 4.64 4.22 -8.10
C LEU A 121 5.18 2.78 -8.23
N MET A 122 4.98 2.08 -9.34
CA MET A 122 5.43 0.69 -9.48
C MET A 122 6.92 0.47 -9.18
N PRO A 123 7.87 1.33 -9.60
CA PRO A 123 9.28 1.16 -9.25
C PRO A 123 9.53 1.20 -7.73
N TYR A 124 8.81 2.06 -7.01
CA TYR A 124 8.86 2.13 -5.56
C TYR A 124 8.26 0.88 -4.90
N ILE A 125 7.07 0.46 -5.35
CA ILE A 125 6.36 -0.71 -4.81
C ILE A 125 7.16 -1.99 -5.04
N TYR A 126 7.70 -2.16 -6.25
CA TYR A 126 8.52 -3.31 -6.59
C TYR A 126 9.80 -3.38 -5.75
N SER A 127 10.48 -2.24 -5.58
CA SER A 127 11.67 -2.16 -4.74
C SER A 127 11.36 -2.49 -3.27
N ALA A 128 10.24 -2.00 -2.74
CA ALA A 128 9.79 -2.35 -1.38
C ALA A 128 9.43 -3.85 -1.24
N ALA A 129 8.89 -4.47 -2.30
CA ALA A 129 8.62 -5.90 -2.32
C ALA A 129 9.92 -6.73 -2.28
N LEU A 130 10.93 -6.33 -3.02
CA LEU A 130 12.23 -7.01 -3.03
C LEU A 130 13.01 -6.78 -1.73
N GLU A 131 12.98 -5.59 -1.16
CA GLU A 131 13.47 -5.34 0.20
C GLU A 131 12.82 -6.32 1.18
N GLY A 132 11.49 -6.45 1.11
CA GLY A 132 10.74 -7.38 1.94
C GLY A 132 11.18 -8.83 1.76
N ALA A 133 11.37 -9.27 0.53
CA ALA A 133 11.83 -10.63 0.24
C ALA A 133 13.24 -10.92 0.80
N GLN A 134 14.09 -9.91 0.90
CA GLN A 134 15.45 -10.04 1.43
C GLN A 134 15.53 -9.93 2.95
N THR A 135 14.69 -9.07 3.54
CA THR A 135 14.80 -8.70 4.97
C THR A 135 13.68 -9.23 5.84
N GLY A 136 12.56 -9.67 5.25
CA GLY A 136 11.32 -9.98 5.95
C GLY A 136 10.47 -8.77 6.30
N MET A 137 10.90 -7.54 5.99
CA MET A 137 10.16 -6.32 6.29
C MET A 137 8.94 -6.18 5.35
N PRO A 138 7.70 -6.14 5.87
CA PRO A 138 6.51 -6.03 5.01
C PRO A 138 6.44 -4.68 4.29
N ILE A 139 5.65 -4.61 3.22
CA ILE A 139 5.39 -3.35 2.52
C ILE A 139 4.43 -2.49 3.35
N VAL A 140 3.37 -3.09 3.91
CA VAL A 140 2.47 -2.45 4.89
C VAL A 140 3.05 -2.68 6.27
N ARG A 141 3.56 -1.61 6.89
CA ARG A 141 4.32 -1.66 8.14
C ARG A 141 3.55 -0.97 9.25
N SER A 142 3.19 -1.70 10.28
CA SER A 142 2.58 -1.10 11.46
C SER A 142 3.51 -0.04 12.07
N MET A 143 2.92 0.94 12.74
CA MET A 143 3.68 2.03 13.34
C MET A 143 4.71 1.55 14.36
N PRO A 144 4.38 0.65 15.33
CA PRO A 144 5.36 0.15 16.29
C PRO A 144 6.49 -0.68 15.64
N LEU A 145 6.26 -1.31 14.48
CA LEU A 145 7.33 -2.00 13.73
C LEU A 145 8.38 -1.02 13.20
N MET A 146 7.93 0.16 12.74
CA MET A 146 8.81 1.18 12.15
C MET A 146 9.41 2.14 13.18
N PHE A 147 8.77 2.31 14.34
CA PHE A 147 9.16 3.25 15.37
C PHE A 147 9.11 2.58 16.76
N PRO A 148 9.92 1.53 16.99
CA PRO A 148 9.84 0.70 18.20
C PRO A 148 10.19 1.47 19.50
N ASP A 149 10.93 2.56 19.38
CA ASP A 149 11.31 3.41 20.50
C ASP A 149 10.28 4.52 20.82
N ASP A 150 9.25 4.67 19.99
CA ASP A 150 8.21 5.67 20.18
C ASP A 150 6.90 5.02 20.65
N ARG A 151 6.74 4.94 21.98
CA ARG A 151 5.57 4.30 22.62
C ARG A 151 4.22 4.89 22.24
N LYS A 152 4.17 6.09 21.67
CA LYS A 152 2.93 6.66 21.14
C LYS A 152 2.41 5.90 19.95
N THR A 153 3.25 5.09 19.32
CA THR A 153 2.87 4.30 18.13
C THR A 153 2.24 2.95 18.45
N ASP A 154 2.31 2.48 19.71
CA ASP A 154 1.92 1.12 20.10
C ASP A 154 0.45 0.78 19.74
N ASP A 155 -0.47 1.71 19.90
CA ASP A 155 -1.91 1.50 19.66
C ASP A 155 -2.44 2.17 18.37
N MET A 156 -1.54 2.59 17.48
CA MET A 156 -1.92 3.28 16.24
C MET A 156 -2.35 2.28 15.16
N VAL A 157 -3.64 2.29 14.82
CA VAL A 157 -4.25 1.36 13.89
C VAL A 157 -4.85 1.99 12.63
N TYR A 158 -5.00 3.35 12.59
CA TYR A 158 -5.53 4.07 11.43
C TYR A 158 -4.46 4.76 10.59
N GLN A 159 -3.22 4.35 10.78
CA GLN A 159 -2.08 4.78 9.98
C GLN A 159 -1.01 3.71 9.93
N TYR A 160 -0.21 3.71 8.88
CA TYR A 160 0.89 2.77 8.69
C TYR A 160 1.94 3.34 7.73
N MET A 161 3.13 2.75 7.73
CA MET A 161 4.12 3.05 6.70
C MET A 161 3.94 2.12 5.51
N PHE A 162 3.86 2.70 4.32
CA PHE A 162 3.91 1.99 3.04
C PHE A 162 5.33 2.06 2.49
N GLY A 163 6.03 0.93 2.54
CA GLY A 163 7.48 0.90 2.41
C GLY A 163 8.16 1.73 3.50
N GLN A 164 9.35 2.22 3.20
CA GLN A 164 10.13 3.00 4.17
C GLN A 164 9.79 4.49 4.21
N SER A 165 9.06 5.01 3.21
CA SER A 165 9.00 6.47 2.98
C SER A 165 7.62 7.09 3.18
N PHE A 166 6.54 6.40 2.83
CA PHE A 166 5.20 6.94 2.94
C PHE A 166 4.55 6.60 4.27
N LEU A 167 3.94 7.59 4.90
CA LEU A 167 3.01 7.44 6.01
C LEU A 167 1.60 7.65 5.48
N VAL A 168 0.79 6.60 5.55
CA VAL A 168 -0.59 6.56 5.06
C VAL A 168 -1.54 6.67 6.24
N GLY A 169 -2.41 7.67 6.25
CA GLY A 169 -3.49 7.83 7.22
C GLY A 169 -4.84 7.61 6.56
N ILE A 170 -5.68 6.77 7.19
CA ILE A 170 -6.99 6.39 6.64
C ILE A 170 -8.05 6.30 7.72
N PHE A 171 -9.30 6.48 7.34
CA PHE A 171 -10.46 6.48 8.22
C PHE A 171 -10.39 7.48 9.39
N SER A 172 -9.54 8.50 9.27
CA SER A 172 -9.34 9.55 10.25
C SER A 172 -8.84 10.82 9.56
N ASP A 173 -9.16 11.99 10.11
CA ASP A 173 -8.56 13.28 9.78
C ASP A 173 -7.41 13.67 10.74
N SER A 174 -7.13 12.80 11.72
CA SER A 174 -5.99 12.93 12.64
C SER A 174 -4.91 11.91 12.30
N ILE A 175 -3.66 12.33 12.41
CA ILE A 175 -2.50 11.50 12.16
C ILE A 175 -1.36 11.86 13.11
N TYR A 176 -0.68 10.86 13.64
CA TYR A 176 0.55 11.05 14.39
C TYR A 176 1.74 11.07 13.43
N LEU A 177 2.46 12.15 13.40
CA LEU A 177 3.74 12.26 12.70
C LEU A 177 4.86 11.89 13.69
N PRO A 178 5.56 10.76 13.53
CA PRO A 178 6.72 10.41 14.35
C PRO A 178 7.81 11.48 14.31
N LYS A 179 8.73 11.46 15.26
CA LYS A 179 9.83 12.44 15.37
C LYS A 179 10.60 12.56 14.05
N GLY A 180 10.86 13.80 13.65
CA GLY A 180 11.50 14.18 12.37
C GLY A 180 10.63 15.16 11.60
N ASN A 181 10.95 15.38 10.34
CA ASN A 181 10.16 16.22 9.45
C ASN A 181 9.43 15.36 8.43
N TRP A 182 8.24 15.80 8.05
CA TRP A 182 7.35 15.16 7.10
C TRP A 182 6.86 16.15 6.07
N PHE A 183 6.57 15.68 4.89
CA PHE A 183 5.96 16.48 3.83
C PHE A 183 4.58 15.90 3.53
N ASP A 184 3.56 16.72 3.54
CA ASP A 184 2.28 16.34 2.92
C ASP A 184 2.53 16.07 1.43
N PHE A 185 2.24 14.87 1.01
CA PHE A 185 2.51 14.46 -0.37
C PHE A 185 1.64 15.19 -1.40
N TRP A 186 0.42 15.59 -0.97
CA TRP A 186 -0.56 16.25 -1.84
C TRP A 186 -0.26 17.73 -2.05
N THR A 187 0.14 18.43 -1.00
CA THR A 187 0.33 19.89 -0.98
C THR A 187 1.81 20.30 -1.04
N GLY A 188 2.71 19.42 -0.61
CA GLY A 188 4.13 19.73 -0.45
C GLY A 188 4.47 20.48 0.85
N GLU A 189 3.49 20.70 1.73
CA GLU A 189 3.72 21.36 3.02
C GLU A 189 4.66 20.54 3.89
N LYS A 190 5.66 21.23 4.48
CA LYS A 190 6.61 20.61 5.43
C LYS A 190 6.13 20.80 6.87
N LEU A 191 6.06 19.72 7.61
CA LEU A 191 5.55 19.66 8.98
C LEU A 191 6.57 19.01 9.93
N ALA A 192 6.72 19.56 11.12
CA ALA A 192 7.50 18.94 12.19
C ALA A 192 6.69 17.81 12.83
N GLY A 193 7.33 16.64 13.01
CA GLY A 193 6.76 15.49 13.71
C GLY A 193 6.94 15.52 15.22
N GLY A 194 6.82 14.34 15.86
CA GLY A 194 6.77 14.14 17.31
C GLY A 194 5.40 14.49 17.91
N ARG A 195 4.36 14.65 17.10
CA ARG A 195 3.02 15.08 17.53
C ARG A 195 1.91 14.51 16.66
N GLU A 196 0.75 14.41 17.25
CA GLU A 196 -0.50 14.22 16.51
C GLU A 196 -0.98 15.56 15.93
N ILE A 197 -1.50 15.51 14.73
CA ILE A 197 -2.09 16.67 14.06
C ILE A 197 -3.45 16.27 13.48
N LYS A 198 -4.37 17.24 13.47
CA LYS A 198 -5.54 17.19 12.61
C LYS A 198 -5.19 17.90 11.32
N HIS A 199 -5.36 17.22 10.18
CA HIS A 199 -4.92 17.74 8.89
C HIS A 199 -6.01 17.65 7.85
N ALA A 200 -6.16 18.67 7.05
CA ALA A 200 -7.19 18.71 6.03
C ALA A 200 -6.84 17.78 4.85
N ILE A 201 -7.76 16.91 4.50
CA ILE A 201 -7.66 16.10 3.27
C ILE A 201 -8.14 16.96 2.11
N PRO A 202 -7.34 17.15 1.04
CA PRO A 202 -7.81 17.90 -0.13
C PRO A 202 -9.06 17.27 -0.74
N ASP A 203 -9.98 18.09 -1.23
CA ASP A 203 -11.28 17.69 -1.78
C ASP A 203 -11.24 16.63 -2.90
N ASN A 204 -10.10 16.51 -3.56
CA ASN A 204 -9.84 15.54 -4.63
C ASN A 204 -9.01 14.35 -4.15
N ARG A 205 -8.93 14.13 -2.83
CA ARG A 205 -8.24 13.01 -2.18
C ARG A 205 -9.13 12.40 -1.11
N ALA A 206 -8.82 11.17 -0.72
CA ALA A 206 -9.68 10.40 0.20
C ALA A 206 -8.94 9.98 1.48
N GLY A 207 -7.71 10.40 1.68
CA GLY A 207 -6.94 10.09 2.88
C GLY A 207 -5.66 10.91 2.98
N LEU A 208 -5.05 10.85 4.14
CA LEU A 208 -3.81 11.53 4.47
C LEU A 208 -2.62 10.76 3.92
N LEU A 209 -1.68 11.47 3.32
CA LEU A 209 -0.46 10.88 2.79
C LEU A 209 0.72 11.81 3.04
N PHE A 210 1.66 11.32 3.83
CA PHE A 210 2.89 12.05 4.14
C PHE A 210 4.12 11.28 3.65
N VAL A 211 5.18 12.01 3.40
CA VAL A 211 6.48 11.43 3.06
C VAL A 211 7.52 11.95 4.04
N ARG A 212 8.36 11.04 4.54
CA ARG A 212 9.43 11.42 5.45
C ARG A 212 10.49 12.28 4.77
N GLU A 213 11.08 13.21 5.50
CA GLU A 213 12.26 13.94 5.06
C GLU A 213 13.41 12.98 4.72
N GLY A 214 14.13 13.26 3.65
CA GLY A 214 15.19 12.41 3.13
C GLY A 214 14.72 11.31 2.17
N ALA A 215 13.40 11.20 1.92
CA ALA A 215 12.90 10.20 0.99
C ALA A 215 13.22 10.56 -0.47
N ILE A 216 13.50 9.51 -1.23
CA ILE A 216 13.63 9.53 -2.69
C ILE A 216 12.60 8.55 -3.23
N ILE A 217 11.65 9.04 -4.01
CA ILE A 217 10.55 8.24 -4.55
C ILE A 217 10.70 8.15 -6.06
N PRO A 218 11.03 6.98 -6.61
CA PRO A 218 11.05 6.76 -8.05
C PRO A 218 9.62 6.61 -8.59
N PHE A 219 9.39 7.19 -9.76
CA PHE A 219 8.16 7.09 -10.53
C PHE A 219 8.48 6.70 -11.96
N GLN A 220 7.60 5.92 -12.55
CA GLN A 220 7.54 5.71 -13.99
C GLN A 220 6.39 6.48 -14.61
N LYS A 221 6.32 6.52 -15.93
CA LYS A 221 5.13 6.98 -16.66
C LYS A 221 3.94 6.10 -16.32
N ASP A 222 2.76 6.69 -16.13
CA ASP A 222 1.53 5.93 -16.00
C ASP A 222 1.17 5.25 -17.34
N MET A 223 0.65 4.04 -17.27
CA MET A 223 0.34 3.21 -18.43
C MET A 223 -0.95 2.42 -18.19
N GLN A 224 -1.53 1.83 -19.24
CA GLN A 224 -2.78 1.06 -19.14
C GLN A 224 -2.57 -0.28 -18.43
N PHE A 225 -1.41 -0.91 -18.65
CA PHE A 225 -0.98 -2.14 -17.98
C PHE A 225 0.55 -2.17 -17.86
N ILE A 226 1.06 -2.89 -16.88
CA ILE A 226 2.51 -3.01 -16.66
C ILE A 226 3.16 -3.73 -17.84
N GLY A 227 4.19 -3.09 -18.41
CA GLY A 227 4.89 -3.60 -19.60
C GLY A 227 4.32 -3.12 -20.94
N GLU A 228 3.36 -2.19 -20.94
CA GLU A 228 2.90 -1.51 -22.16
C GLU A 228 4.04 -0.73 -22.84
N GLU A 229 4.86 -0.09 -22.04
CA GLU A 229 6.07 0.60 -22.49
C GLU A 229 7.27 0.12 -21.64
N PRO A 230 8.50 0.09 -22.21
CA PRO A 230 9.69 -0.23 -21.42
C PRO A 230 9.97 0.85 -20.38
N LEU A 231 10.57 0.46 -19.27
CA LEU A 231 11.02 1.40 -18.23
C LEU A 231 12.38 2.01 -18.65
N ASP A 232 12.35 2.96 -19.57
CA ASP A 232 13.53 3.65 -20.08
C ASP A 232 13.78 5.01 -19.41
N THR A 233 12.79 5.54 -18.72
CA THR A 233 12.84 6.85 -18.07
C THR A 233 12.21 6.78 -16.68
N LEU A 234 12.97 7.23 -15.67
CA LEU A 234 12.48 7.39 -14.31
C LEU A 234 12.35 8.87 -13.96
N MET A 235 11.23 9.23 -13.41
CA MET A 235 11.05 10.48 -12.66
C MET A 235 11.35 10.22 -11.18
N VAL A 236 12.02 11.16 -10.53
CA VAL A 236 12.37 11.02 -9.12
C VAL A 236 11.88 12.24 -8.35
N LYS A 237 11.05 12.02 -7.33
CA LYS A 237 10.66 13.06 -6.38
C LYS A 237 11.52 12.95 -5.13
N VAL A 238 12.25 14.00 -4.83
CA VAL A 238 13.17 14.05 -3.67
C VAL A 238 12.56 14.96 -2.60
N PHE A 239 12.53 14.46 -1.36
CA PHE A 239 12.13 15.21 -0.16
C PHE A 239 13.41 15.52 0.63
N PRO A 240 14.06 16.65 0.39
CA PRO A 240 15.47 16.83 0.70
C PRO A 240 15.78 16.80 2.20
N LYS A 241 16.91 16.20 2.50
CA LYS A 241 17.66 16.24 3.74
C LYS A 241 19.14 16.39 3.35
N ASP A 242 20.04 16.61 4.31
CA ASP A 242 21.46 16.84 4.03
C ASP A 242 22.09 15.77 3.14
N VAL A 243 21.83 14.50 3.44
CA VAL A 243 22.21 13.35 2.60
C VAL A 243 21.06 12.37 2.55
N SER A 244 20.75 11.91 1.34
CA SER A 244 19.70 10.92 1.09
C SER A 244 20.19 9.88 0.09
N SER A 245 19.78 8.64 0.30
CA SER A 245 20.05 7.53 -0.64
C SER A 245 18.81 6.66 -0.77
N TYR A 246 18.67 6.02 -1.92
CA TYR A 246 17.63 5.05 -2.19
C TYR A 246 18.18 3.95 -3.10
N THR A 247 17.89 2.70 -2.78
CA THR A 247 18.21 1.57 -3.64
C THR A 247 16.96 1.16 -4.39
N MET A 248 17.00 1.28 -5.70
CA MET A 248 15.97 0.77 -6.59
C MET A 248 16.38 -0.60 -7.11
N TYR A 249 15.42 -1.48 -7.25
CA TYR A 249 15.58 -2.80 -7.85
C TYR A 249 14.84 -2.85 -9.19
N GLU A 250 15.44 -3.53 -10.16
CA GLU A 250 14.88 -3.79 -11.50
C GLU A 250 14.46 -5.26 -11.67
#